data_0f7f8c2f9dcea16fb388ae1401a6ddd5
#
_entry.id   0f7f8c2f9dcea16fb388ae1401a6ddd5
#
_cell.length_a   1.000
_cell.length_b   1.000
_cell.length_c   1.000
_cell.angle_alpha   90.00
_cell.angle_beta   90.00
_cell.angle_gamma   90.00
#
_symmetry.space_group_name_H-M   'P 1'
#
loop_
_entity.id
_entity.type
_entity.pdbx_description
1 polymer ?
#
loop_
_entity_poly.entity_id
_entity_poly.type
_entity_poly.pdbx_seq_one_letter_code
_entity_poly.pdbx_strand_id
1 'polypeptide(L)'
;MRKSLLILAMDHDIHADAVHDLVTQQGHTSYRLDPEVEWPPSGLSEEEEEWLPSAQLQWSLTRDEHVSSLTWHDQRIDLTNIGAVFCRNFQFARVGDEAPVERHLKFAEMRAGLYGAMRTLDGCFWMNRPWLEDPVDNKMVQGRDAKRFGLNIPRTLVTNSEDSARRFVESCTEGAIIKQLSEIGLIDNSSGTPETYGFYTSIVTEEALKHLNEVSHAPCLFQEAIPKKADIRATVVGDKIFAHAIASQSKTASVTDFRREIDLASETFDFPEETGNTLLNMLKSWGMEFAACDFALTKDDRLVFFEANVTGNWLWLEGKDNHPILDEIVALLSSKLNT
;
A
#
# COMPACT_ATOMS: atom_id res chain seq x y z
N MET A 1 31.66 -7.78 2.73
CA MET A 1 30.76 -8.98 2.66
C MET A 1 29.58 -8.58 1.81
N ARG A 2 29.00 -9.49 1.01
CA ARG A 2 27.74 -9.18 0.31
C ARG A 2 26.65 -8.98 1.36
N LYS A 3 25.91 -7.90 1.25
CA LYS A 3 24.78 -7.60 2.12
C LYS A 3 23.57 -8.45 1.73
N SER A 4 22.63 -8.61 2.65
CA SER A 4 21.41 -9.40 2.47
C SER A 4 20.18 -8.53 2.26
N LEU A 5 19.15 -9.09 1.62
CA LEU A 5 17.82 -8.52 1.54
C LEU A 5 16.99 -9.00 2.72
N LEU A 6 16.25 -8.09 3.36
CA LEU A 6 15.20 -8.41 4.30
C LEU A 6 13.84 -8.08 3.66
N ILE A 7 12.94 -9.04 3.64
CA ILE A 7 11.56 -8.86 3.17
C ILE A 7 10.64 -8.87 4.39
N LEU A 8 9.87 -7.81 4.55
CA LEU A 8 8.86 -7.65 5.58
C LEU A 8 7.49 -7.69 4.91
N ALA A 9 6.77 -8.79 5.04
CA ALA A 9 5.48 -8.98 4.38
C ALA A 9 4.69 -10.10 5.07
N MET A 10 3.37 -10.06 4.94
CA MET A 10 2.50 -11.14 5.39
C MET A 10 2.84 -12.46 4.69
N ASP A 11 2.67 -13.59 5.39
CA ASP A 11 3.07 -14.92 4.93
C ASP A 11 2.49 -15.30 3.54
N HIS A 12 1.29 -14.86 3.25
CA HIS A 12 0.59 -15.15 2.00
C HIS A 12 0.73 -14.04 0.92
N ASP A 13 1.70 -13.10 1.05
CA ASP A 13 1.94 -12.06 0.05
C ASP A 13 2.72 -12.62 -1.15
N ILE A 14 2.01 -12.95 -2.23
CA ILE A 14 2.58 -13.51 -3.48
C ILE A 14 3.59 -12.57 -4.16
N HIS A 15 3.50 -11.26 -3.94
CA HIS A 15 4.48 -10.29 -4.47
C HIS A 15 5.81 -10.39 -3.72
N ALA A 16 5.75 -10.61 -2.41
CA ALA A 16 6.93 -10.83 -1.59
C ALA A 16 7.61 -12.15 -1.95
N ASP A 17 6.83 -13.21 -2.20
CA ASP A 17 7.33 -14.52 -2.65
C ASP A 17 8.07 -14.39 -3.99
N ALA A 18 7.45 -13.72 -4.97
CA ALA A 18 8.07 -13.54 -6.28
C ALA A 18 9.42 -12.80 -6.19
N VAL A 19 9.51 -11.76 -5.35
CA VAL A 19 10.78 -11.03 -5.13
C VAL A 19 11.80 -11.91 -4.41
N HIS A 20 11.40 -12.65 -3.37
CA HIS A 20 12.27 -13.57 -2.63
C HIS A 20 12.88 -14.63 -3.54
N ASP A 21 12.05 -15.27 -4.35
CA ASP A 21 12.46 -16.35 -5.24
C ASP A 21 13.44 -15.84 -6.30
N LEU A 22 13.14 -14.71 -6.96
CA LEU A 22 14.01 -14.20 -8.01
C LEU A 22 15.33 -13.68 -7.48
N VAL A 23 15.35 -13.00 -6.32
CA VAL A 23 16.59 -12.54 -5.65
C VAL A 23 17.47 -13.74 -5.26
N THR A 24 16.85 -14.81 -4.74
CA THR A 24 17.55 -16.02 -4.34
C THR A 24 18.11 -16.77 -5.56
N GLN A 25 17.35 -16.88 -6.66
CA GLN A 25 17.81 -17.44 -7.92
C GLN A 25 19.01 -16.69 -8.51
N GLN A 26 19.10 -15.39 -8.28
CA GLN A 26 20.25 -14.57 -8.67
C GLN A 26 21.47 -14.74 -7.74
N GLY A 27 21.37 -15.59 -6.72
CA GLY A 27 22.47 -15.94 -5.81
C GLY A 27 22.70 -14.92 -4.69
N HIS A 28 21.72 -14.09 -4.36
CA HIS A 28 21.72 -13.22 -3.19
C HIS A 28 21.07 -13.91 -1.99
N THR A 29 21.46 -13.51 -0.78
CA THR A 29 20.79 -13.94 0.45
C THR A 29 19.58 -13.07 0.70
N SER A 30 18.43 -13.71 0.87
CA SER A 30 17.15 -13.04 1.18
C SER A 30 16.49 -13.72 2.38
N TYR A 31 16.04 -12.92 3.33
CA TYR A 31 15.26 -13.33 4.49
C TYR A 31 13.85 -12.78 4.37
N ARG A 32 12.85 -13.60 4.67
CA ARG A 32 11.44 -13.19 4.69
C ARG A 32 10.90 -13.32 6.10
N LEU A 33 10.32 -12.25 6.62
CA LEU A 33 9.76 -12.16 7.96
C LEU A 33 8.31 -11.66 7.85
N ASP A 34 7.39 -12.40 8.48
CA ASP A 34 6.03 -11.96 8.73
C ASP A 34 5.90 -11.47 10.17
N PRO A 35 5.82 -10.15 10.40
CA PRO A 35 5.70 -9.63 11.75
C PRO A 35 4.35 -9.91 12.43
N GLU A 36 3.33 -10.27 11.66
CA GLU A 36 2.01 -10.59 12.21
C GLU A 36 1.96 -12.01 12.78
N VAL A 37 2.56 -12.96 12.08
CA VAL A 37 2.56 -14.39 12.48
C VAL A 37 3.63 -14.68 13.52
N GLU A 38 4.79 -14.05 13.37
CA GLU A 38 5.98 -14.43 14.12
C GLU A 38 6.32 -13.49 15.26
N TRP A 39 5.69 -12.33 15.25
CA TRP A 39 5.98 -11.26 16.22
C TRP A 39 4.73 -10.45 16.57
N PRO A 40 3.98 -10.82 17.47
CA PRO A 40 3.32 -12.06 17.89
C PRO A 40 2.17 -12.46 16.93
N PRO A 41 1.73 -13.72 16.90
CA PRO A 41 0.67 -14.16 16.02
C PRO A 41 -0.66 -13.50 16.36
N SER A 42 -1.42 -13.15 15.31
CA SER A 42 -2.81 -12.75 15.44
C SER A 42 -3.69 -13.97 15.70
N GLY A 43 -4.62 -13.88 16.64
CA GLY A 43 -5.67 -14.90 16.82
C GLY A 43 -5.34 -16.06 17.76
N LEU A 44 -4.51 -15.84 18.77
CA LEU A 44 -4.36 -16.80 19.85
C LEU A 44 -5.70 -17.04 20.54
N SER A 45 -6.12 -18.31 20.60
CA SER A 45 -7.25 -18.73 21.44
C SER A 45 -6.95 -18.43 22.91
N GLU A 46 -7.99 -18.21 23.71
CA GLU A 46 -7.85 -17.95 25.16
C GLU A 46 -7.14 -19.10 25.91
N GLU A 47 -6.98 -20.26 25.28
CA GLU A 47 -6.40 -21.47 25.84
C GLU A 47 -4.86 -21.57 25.71
N GLU A 48 -4.23 -20.69 24.92
CA GLU A 48 -2.76 -20.68 24.77
C GLU A 48 -2.11 -19.79 25.83
N GLU A 49 -1.97 -20.32 27.06
CA GLU A 49 -1.38 -19.59 28.21
C GLU A 49 0.12 -19.30 28.07
N GLU A 50 0.85 -20.02 27.24
CA GLU A 50 2.31 -19.86 27.06
C GLU A 50 2.69 -19.52 25.62
N TRP A 51 2.27 -18.33 25.15
CA TRP A 51 2.78 -17.87 23.88
C TRP A 51 4.20 -17.28 24.05
N LEU A 52 5.16 -17.88 23.33
CA LEU A 52 6.52 -17.34 23.17
C LEU A 52 6.71 -16.93 21.71
N PRO A 53 7.34 -15.76 21.44
CA PRO A 53 7.63 -15.38 20.07
C PRO A 53 8.53 -16.43 19.41
N SER A 54 8.25 -16.77 18.17
CA SER A 54 9.15 -17.61 17.36
C SER A 54 10.46 -16.90 17.01
N ALA A 55 10.47 -15.58 17.11
CA ALA A 55 11.63 -14.73 16.85
C ALA A 55 12.23 -14.15 18.13
N GLN A 56 13.57 -14.08 18.19
CA GLN A 56 14.33 -13.45 19.28
C GLN A 56 15.10 -12.24 18.73
N LEU A 57 14.89 -11.07 19.33
CA LEU A 57 15.62 -9.85 19.01
C LEU A 57 16.78 -9.64 19.99
N GLN A 58 17.96 -9.36 19.47
CA GLN A 58 19.10 -8.84 20.22
C GLN A 58 19.52 -7.49 19.63
N TRP A 59 19.49 -6.45 20.43
CA TRP A 59 20.04 -5.14 20.09
C TRP A 59 20.92 -4.65 21.24
N SER A 60 22.16 -4.28 20.92
CA SER A 60 23.15 -3.84 21.90
C SER A 60 23.98 -2.72 21.32
N LEU A 61 24.15 -1.65 22.07
CA LEU A 61 24.95 -0.50 21.72
C LEU A 61 25.95 -0.19 22.86
N THR A 62 27.22 -0.22 22.54
CA THR A 62 28.30 0.23 23.42
C THR A 62 29.03 1.39 22.75
N ARG A 63 30.06 1.94 23.42
CA ARG A 63 30.89 2.99 22.81
C ARG A 63 31.57 2.53 21.53
N ASP A 64 31.96 1.27 21.47
CA ASP A 64 32.87 0.72 20.45
C ASP A 64 32.18 -0.31 19.55
N GLU A 65 30.95 -0.74 19.89
CA GLU A 65 30.27 -1.82 19.18
C GLU A 65 28.75 -1.60 19.13
N HIS A 66 28.17 -1.91 17.97
CA HIS A 66 26.72 -2.03 17.76
C HIS A 66 26.42 -3.44 17.26
N VAL A 67 25.60 -4.18 17.98
CA VAL A 67 25.08 -5.48 17.59
C VAL A 67 23.57 -5.40 17.41
N SER A 68 23.08 -5.80 16.26
CA SER A 68 21.64 -5.90 16.00
C SER A 68 21.39 -7.19 15.23
N SER A 69 20.66 -8.13 15.83
CA SER A 69 20.34 -9.40 15.18
C SER A 69 18.96 -9.88 15.56
N LEU A 70 18.36 -10.62 14.64
CA LEU A 70 17.11 -11.33 14.81
C LEU A 70 17.38 -12.83 14.63
N THR A 71 16.98 -13.65 15.59
CA THR A 71 16.99 -15.11 15.44
C THR A 71 15.56 -15.55 15.16
N TRP A 72 15.37 -16.26 14.05
CA TRP A 72 14.07 -16.69 13.55
C TRP A 72 14.18 -18.05 12.89
N HIS A 73 13.30 -18.99 13.27
CA HIS A 73 13.37 -20.39 12.83
C HIS A 73 14.80 -20.96 12.83
N ASP A 74 15.51 -20.82 13.96
CA ASP A 74 16.91 -21.23 14.13
C ASP A 74 17.92 -20.52 13.19
N GLN A 75 17.50 -19.56 12.39
CA GLN A 75 18.37 -18.71 11.59
C GLN A 75 18.66 -17.41 12.33
N ARG A 76 19.94 -17.09 12.48
CA ARG A 76 20.37 -15.79 12.97
C ARG A 76 20.60 -14.84 11.81
N ILE A 77 19.82 -13.77 11.78
CA ILE A 77 19.92 -12.67 10.81
C ILE A 77 20.71 -11.55 11.47
N ASP A 78 21.87 -11.22 10.92
CA ASP A 78 22.62 -10.04 11.31
C ASP A 78 21.99 -8.80 10.64
N LEU A 79 21.26 -8.01 11.42
CA LEU A 79 20.57 -6.82 10.92
C LEU A 79 21.56 -5.73 10.49
N THR A 80 22.80 -5.73 10.99
CA THR A 80 23.84 -4.79 10.55
C THR A 80 24.36 -5.10 9.14
N ASN A 81 24.12 -6.33 8.64
CA ASN A 81 24.48 -6.78 7.29
C ASN A 81 23.33 -6.70 6.28
N ILE A 82 22.20 -6.06 6.63
CA ILE A 82 21.11 -5.82 5.69
C ILE A 82 21.47 -4.63 4.79
N GLY A 83 21.39 -4.83 3.47
CA GLY A 83 21.67 -3.79 2.46
C GLY A 83 20.39 -3.16 1.92
N ALA A 84 19.31 -3.95 1.85
CA ALA A 84 18.02 -3.49 1.40
C ALA A 84 16.89 -4.14 2.20
N VAL A 85 15.79 -3.42 2.35
CA VAL A 85 14.52 -3.92 2.88
C VAL A 85 13.43 -3.73 1.82
N PHE A 86 12.71 -4.81 1.52
CA PHE A 86 11.47 -4.77 0.75
C PHE A 86 10.32 -4.93 1.72
N CYS A 87 9.52 -3.88 1.87
CA CYS A 87 8.43 -3.84 2.85
C CYS A 87 7.08 -3.74 2.14
N ARG A 88 6.17 -4.66 2.47
CA ARG A 88 4.82 -4.69 1.92
C ARG A 88 3.81 -4.99 3.00
N ASN A 89 2.80 -4.11 3.15
CA ASN A 89 1.70 -4.30 4.10
C ASN A 89 2.18 -4.71 5.50
N PHE A 90 3.24 -4.04 5.98
CA PHE A 90 3.83 -4.32 7.27
C PHE A 90 2.85 -3.96 8.38
N GLN A 91 2.28 -4.98 8.97
CA GLN A 91 1.38 -4.83 10.11
C GLN A 91 1.91 -5.62 11.29
N PHE A 92 1.63 -5.13 12.48
CA PHE A 92 1.80 -5.90 13.70
C PHE A 92 0.46 -6.51 14.09
N ALA A 93 0.48 -7.70 14.63
CA ALA A 93 -0.69 -8.31 15.22
C ALA A 93 -1.33 -7.36 16.25
N ARG A 94 -2.64 -7.39 16.32
CA ARG A 94 -3.43 -6.61 17.27
C ARG A 94 -3.91 -7.50 18.40
N VAL A 95 -3.86 -6.98 19.60
CA VAL A 95 -4.47 -7.61 20.77
C VAL A 95 -5.89 -7.13 20.87
N GLY A 96 -6.85 -8.06 21.04
CA GLY A 96 -8.25 -7.70 21.28
C GLY A 96 -8.40 -6.90 22.58
N ASP A 97 -9.37 -5.98 22.63
CA ASP A 97 -9.58 -5.08 23.77
C ASP A 97 -9.85 -5.83 25.10
N GLU A 98 -10.41 -7.04 25.02
CA GLU A 98 -10.70 -7.91 26.16
C GLU A 98 -9.47 -8.68 26.69
N ALA A 99 -8.32 -8.58 26.04
CA ALA A 99 -7.14 -9.31 26.45
C ALA A 99 -6.59 -8.82 27.80
N PRO A 100 -5.93 -9.68 28.61
CA PRO A 100 -5.30 -9.25 29.85
C PRO A 100 -4.25 -8.16 29.63
N VAL A 101 -4.11 -7.25 30.60
CA VAL A 101 -3.15 -6.12 30.56
C VAL A 101 -1.72 -6.60 30.30
N GLU A 102 -1.33 -7.74 30.84
CA GLU A 102 -0.02 -8.35 30.60
C GLU A 102 0.21 -8.67 29.12
N ARG A 103 -0.81 -9.16 28.41
CA ARG A 103 -0.73 -9.43 26.97
C ARG A 103 -0.54 -8.13 26.18
N HIS A 104 -1.31 -7.09 26.51
CA HIS A 104 -1.12 -5.77 25.90
C HIS A 104 0.29 -5.23 26.09
N LEU A 105 0.87 -5.39 27.30
CA LEU A 105 2.24 -4.97 27.57
C LEU A 105 3.26 -5.75 26.74
N LYS A 106 3.16 -7.10 26.72
CA LYS A 106 4.06 -7.96 25.92
C LYS A 106 4.05 -7.53 24.45
N PHE A 107 2.88 -7.31 23.86
CA PHE A 107 2.74 -6.87 22.47
C PHE A 107 3.34 -5.48 22.23
N ALA A 108 3.10 -4.56 23.15
CA ALA A 108 3.66 -3.20 23.04
C ALA A 108 5.19 -3.21 23.04
N GLU A 109 5.81 -3.97 23.95
CA GLU A 109 7.28 -4.08 24.06
C GLU A 109 7.89 -4.78 22.83
N MET A 110 7.26 -5.85 22.35
CA MET A 110 7.73 -6.57 21.17
C MET A 110 7.65 -5.69 19.91
N ARG A 111 6.51 -5.03 19.72
CA ARG A 111 6.33 -4.06 18.62
C ARG A 111 7.37 -2.94 18.70
N ALA A 112 7.56 -2.35 19.88
CA ALA A 112 8.54 -1.29 20.07
C ALA A 112 9.97 -1.76 19.81
N GLY A 113 10.32 -2.97 20.25
CA GLY A 113 11.63 -3.58 20.00
C GLY A 113 11.92 -3.80 18.53
N LEU A 114 11.02 -4.49 17.81
CA LEU A 114 11.21 -4.76 16.38
C LEU A 114 11.24 -3.47 15.56
N TYR A 115 10.27 -2.58 15.81
CA TYR A 115 10.19 -1.31 15.09
C TYR A 115 11.43 -0.44 15.36
N GLY A 116 11.92 -0.42 16.60
CA GLY A 116 13.14 0.26 16.97
C GLY A 116 14.36 -0.30 16.22
N ALA A 117 14.53 -1.63 16.21
CA ALA A 117 15.61 -2.28 15.48
C ALA A 117 15.58 -1.96 13.98
N MET A 118 14.38 -2.04 13.36
CA MET A 118 14.21 -1.71 11.93
C MET A 118 14.58 -0.24 11.64
N ARG A 119 14.23 0.69 12.51
CA ARG A 119 14.55 2.12 12.35
C ARG A 119 16.03 2.45 12.55
N THR A 120 16.80 1.55 13.16
CA THR A 120 18.25 1.71 13.32
C THR A 120 19.07 1.07 12.19
N LEU A 121 18.43 0.60 11.11
CA LEU A 121 19.13 0.10 9.92
C LEU A 121 19.70 1.27 9.10
N ASP A 122 20.81 1.81 9.58
CA ASP A 122 21.49 2.95 8.96
C ASP A 122 22.13 2.54 7.62
N GLY A 123 21.96 3.40 6.61
CA GLY A 123 22.50 3.17 5.27
C GLY A 123 21.82 2.06 4.48
N CYS A 124 20.75 1.46 5.00
CA CYS A 124 19.94 0.48 4.31
C CYS A 124 18.98 1.15 3.33
N PHE A 125 18.85 0.59 2.12
CA PHE A 125 17.84 1.00 1.16
C PHE A 125 16.47 0.41 1.53
N TRP A 126 15.42 1.18 1.42
CA TRP A 126 14.06 0.75 1.72
C TRP A 126 13.11 0.96 0.55
N MET A 127 12.34 -0.06 0.25
CA MET A 127 11.24 -0.01 -0.70
C MET A 127 9.97 -0.62 -0.04
N ASN A 128 9.10 0.12 0.65
CA ASN A 128 9.24 1.47 1.20
C ASN A 128 9.53 1.43 2.71
N ARG A 129 9.65 2.63 3.35
CA ARG A 129 9.75 2.72 4.81
C ARG A 129 8.35 2.75 5.40
N PRO A 130 7.93 1.76 6.23
CA PRO A 130 6.55 1.69 6.72
C PRO A 130 6.12 2.91 7.56
N TRP A 131 7.06 3.58 8.25
CA TRP A 131 6.75 4.79 9.02
C TRP A 131 6.57 6.07 8.19
N LEU A 132 6.78 6.00 6.88
CA LEU A 132 6.49 7.08 5.92
C LEU A 132 5.20 6.82 5.14
N GLU A 133 4.62 5.63 5.24
CA GLU A 133 3.42 5.24 4.52
C GLU A 133 2.18 5.93 5.10
N ASP A 134 1.90 5.81 6.40
CA ASP A 134 0.74 6.40 7.05
C ASP A 134 0.50 7.88 6.71
N PRO A 135 1.51 8.78 6.73
CA PRO A 135 1.31 10.19 6.41
C PRO A 135 0.85 10.45 4.98
N VAL A 136 1.17 9.55 4.04
CA VAL A 136 0.88 9.70 2.61
C VAL A 136 -0.24 8.79 2.13
N ASP A 137 -0.64 7.79 2.92
CA ASP A 137 -1.79 6.92 2.65
C ASP A 137 -3.11 7.60 3.06
N ASN A 138 -3.25 8.86 2.69
CA ASN A 138 -4.44 9.64 2.96
C ASN A 138 -4.84 10.43 1.71
N LYS A 139 -6.03 10.17 1.20
CA LYS A 139 -6.54 10.75 -0.05
C LYS A 139 -6.56 12.28 -0.06
N MET A 140 -6.74 12.93 1.11
CA MET A 140 -6.68 14.40 1.21
C MET A 140 -5.25 14.91 1.09
N VAL A 141 -4.29 14.23 1.72
CA VAL A 141 -2.85 14.54 1.61
C VAL A 141 -2.38 14.33 0.17
N GLN A 142 -2.71 13.19 -0.41
CA GLN A 142 -2.37 12.87 -1.81
C GLN A 142 -2.93 13.90 -2.79
N GLY A 143 -4.22 14.26 -2.68
CA GLY A 143 -4.84 15.26 -3.55
C GLY A 143 -4.22 16.66 -3.41
N ARG A 144 -3.91 17.09 -2.16
CA ARG A 144 -3.21 18.35 -1.90
C ARG A 144 -1.83 18.37 -2.57
N ASP A 145 -1.06 17.31 -2.39
CA ASP A 145 0.31 17.25 -2.88
C ASP A 145 0.34 17.07 -4.41
N ALA A 146 -0.53 16.23 -4.98
CA ALA A 146 -0.69 16.10 -6.42
C ALA A 146 -0.97 17.46 -7.07
N LYS A 147 -1.89 18.24 -6.52
CA LYS A 147 -2.16 19.61 -6.96
C LYS A 147 -0.93 20.51 -6.82
N ARG A 148 -0.22 20.44 -5.70
CA ARG A 148 0.98 21.26 -5.43
C ARG A 148 2.11 20.99 -6.43
N PHE A 149 2.27 19.74 -6.82
CA PHE A 149 3.25 19.32 -7.83
C PHE A 149 2.81 19.62 -9.28
N GLY A 150 1.53 19.88 -9.51
CA GLY A 150 1.00 20.25 -10.84
C GLY A 150 0.28 19.10 -11.56
N LEU A 151 -0.04 18.00 -10.90
CA LEU A 151 -0.91 16.98 -11.46
C LEU A 151 -2.36 17.47 -11.54
N ASN A 152 -3.07 17.07 -12.60
CA ASN A 152 -4.53 17.29 -12.65
C ASN A 152 -5.19 16.37 -11.65
N ILE A 153 -6.13 16.89 -10.88
CA ILE A 153 -6.92 16.15 -9.89
C ILE A 153 -8.40 16.44 -10.09
N PRO A 154 -9.31 15.53 -9.72
CA PRO A 154 -10.74 15.82 -9.72
C PRO A 154 -11.08 16.85 -8.63
N ARG A 155 -12.14 17.62 -8.84
CA ARG A 155 -12.73 18.42 -7.75
C ARG A 155 -13.13 17.47 -6.63
N THR A 156 -12.75 17.81 -5.42
CA THR A 156 -12.91 16.93 -4.24
C THR A 156 -13.47 17.71 -3.06
N LEU A 157 -14.41 17.11 -2.36
CA LEU A 157 -14.95 17.59 -1.10
C LEU A 157 -14.92 16.46 -0.07
N VAL A 158 -14.42 16.74 1.13
CA VAL A 158 -14.58 15.87 2.30
C VAL A 158 -15.45 16.61 3.30
N THR A 159 -16.60 16.04 3.67
CA THR A 159 -17.56 16.68 4.55
C THR A 159 -18.45 15.69 5.28
N ASN A 160 -18.93 16.08 6.46
CA ASN A 160 -20.05 15.47 7.15
C ASN A 160 -21.27 16.42 7.22
N SER A 161 -21.31 17.45 6.37
CA SER A 161 -22.43 18.36 6.24
C SER A 161 -23.29 18.00 5.03
N GLU A 162 -24.55 17.65 5.25
CA GLU A 162 -25.52 17.36 4.18
C GLU A 162 -25.60 18.51 3.16
N ASP A 163 -25.75 19.74 3.64
CA ASP A 163 -25.86 20.91 2.78
C ASP A 163 -24.64 21.12 1.89
N SER A 164 -23.44 20.88 2.43
CA SER A 164 -22.20 21.01 1.67
C SER A 164 -22.06 19.91 0.64
N ALA A 165 -22.41 18.65 1.00
CA ALA A 165 -22.42 17.53 0.09
C ALA A 165 -23.40 17.75 -1.06
N ARG A 166 -24.63 18.18 -0.75
CA ARG A 166 -25.68 18.47 -1.75
C ARG A 166 -25.25 19.53 -2.74
N ARG A 167 -24.78 20.68 -2.28
CA ARG A 167 -24.24 21.76 -3.15
C ARG A 167 -23.08 21.28 -4.04
N PHE A 168 -22.20 20.45 -3.49
CA PHE A 168 -21.10 19.91 -4.27
C PHE A 168 -21.61 19.01 -5.39
N VAL A 169 -22.46 18.02 -5.08
CA VAL A 169 -23.02 17.08 -6.04
C VAL A 169 -23.79 17.83 -7.14
N GLU A 170 -24.66 18.77 -6.78
CA GLU A 170 -25.44 19.60 -7.73
C GLU A 170 -24.54 20.46 -8.62
N SER A 171 -23.34 20.81 -8.18
CA SER A 171 -22.36 21.58 -8.96
C SER A 171 -21.51 20.74 -9.92
N CYS A 172 -21.60 19.41 -9.87
CA CYS A 172 -20.86 18.50 -10.73
C CYS A 172 -21.67 18.17 -11.99
N THR A 173 -21.27 18.73 -13.14
CA THR A 173 -22.00 18.58 -14.41
C THR A 173 -21.99 17.16 -14.97
N GLU A 174 -20.91 16.41 -14.71
CA GLU A 174 -20.76 15.01 -15.13
C GLU A 174 -21.18 14.02 -14.02
N GLY A 175 -21.82 14.55 -12.96
CA GLY A 175 -22.16 13.78 -11.76
C GLY A 175 -21.05 13.74 -10.73
N ALA A 176 -21.34 13.10 -9.61
CA ALA A 176 -20.40 12.94 -8.50
C ALA A 176 -20.28 11.46 -8.11
N ILE A 177 -19.13 11.11 -7.54
CA ILE A 177 -18.87 9.82 -6.94
C ILE A 177 -18.59 9.98 -5.44
N ILE A 178 -18.81 8.92 -4.69
CA ILE A 178 -18.44 8.79 -3.29
C ILE A 178 -17.40 7.69 -3.14
N LYS A 179 -16.41 7.93 -2.30
CA LYS A 179 -15.32 7.00 -1.96
C LYS A 179 -15.12 6.93 -0.46
N GLN A 180 -14.54 5.84 0.01
CA GLN A 180 -13.99 5.77 1.35
C GLN A 180 -12.77 6.69 1.51
N LEU A 181 -12.62 7.25 2.71
CA LEU A 181 -11.41 7.95 3.14
C LEU A 181 -10.31 6.98 3.57
N SER A 182 -10.70 5.86 4.18
CA SER A 182 -9.80 4.81 4.68
C SER A 182 -9.90 3.57 3.79
N GLU A 183 -8.84 2.80 3.68
CA GLU A 183 -8.83 1.51 2.96
C GLU A 183 -9.10 0.33 3.91
N ILE A 184 -10.09 0.47 4.79
CA ILE A 184 -10.42 -0.59 5.75
C ILE A 184 -11.31 -1.63 5.06
N GLY A 185 -10.83 -2.87 4.94
CA GLY A 185 -11.69 -4.02 4.74
C GLY A 185 -12.46 -4.30 6.04
N LEU A 186 -13.78 -4.29 5.99
CA LEU A 186 -14.59 -4.69 7.14
C LEU A 186 -14.88 -6.18 7.06
N ILE A 187 -14.67 -6.88 8.18
CA ILE A 187 -15.06 -8.28 8.33
C ILE A 187 -16.27 -8.29 9.26
N ASP A 188 -17.40 -8.74 8.77
CA ASP A 188 -18.59 -8.98 9.58
C ASP A 188 -18.64 -10.44 9.99
N ASN A 189 -18.56 -10.69 11.30
CA ASN A 189 -18.65 -12.02 11.90
C ASN A 189 -20.05 -12.31 12.47
N SER A 190 -21.01 -11.42 12.32
CA SER A 190 -22.35 -11.52 12.96
C SER A 190 -23.18 -12.69 12.47
N SER A 191 -22.93 -13.19 11.25
CA SER A 191 -23.63 -14.33 10.64
C SER A 191 -23.03 -15.70 11.00
N GLY A 192 -21.92 -15.74 11.76
CA GLY A 192 -21.17 -16.97 12.07
C GLY A 192 -20.25 -17.45 10.95
N THR A 193 -20.28 -16.78 9.79
CA THR A 193 -19.33 -16.95 8.69
C THR A 193 -18.72 -15.57 8.41
N PRO A 194 -17.37 -15.42 8.44
CA PRO A 194 -16.75 -14.12 8.15
C PRO A 194 -17.10 -13.62 6.74
N GLU A 195 -17.75 -12.47 6.64
CA GLU A 195 -18.03 -11.79 5.37
C GLU A 195 -17.13 -10.55 5.26
N THR A 196 -16.35 -10.47 4.19
CA THR A 196 -15.50 -9.30 3.93
C THR A 196 -16.23 -8.30 3.04
N TYR A 197 -16.43 -7.10 3.54
CA TYR A 197 -17.02 -6.00 2.80
C TYR A 197 -15.93 -5.12 2.21
N GLY A 198 -15.82 -5.12 0.88
CA GLY A 198 -15.05 -4.14 0.12
C GLY A 198 -15.93 -2.97 -0.30
N PHE A 199 -15.48 -1.76 -0.04
CA PHE A 199 -16.20 -0.57 -0.47
C PHE A 199 -15.56 -0.03 -1.75
N TYR A 200 -16.32 -0.08 -2.83
CA TYR A 200 -15.90 0.43 -4.12
C TYR A 200 -16.39 1.86 -4.34
N THR A 201 -15.68 2.59 -5.19
CA THR A 201 -16.18 3.88 -5.70
C THR A 201 -17.59 3.71 -6.27
N SER A 202 -18.50 4.57 -5.85
CA SER A 202 -19.91 4.51 -6.26
C SER A 202 -20.40 5.86 -6.77
N ILE A 203 -21.25 5.84 -7.80
CA ILE A 203 -21.90 7.05 -8.33
C ILE A 203 -22.94 7.52 -7.31
N VAL A 204 -23.01 8.82 -7.07
CA VAL A 204 -24.09 9.43 -6.27
C VAL A 204 -25.34 9.51 -7.14
N THR A 205 -26.26 8.58 -6.92
CA THR A 205 -27.53 8.50 -7.63
C THR A 205 -28.58 9.41 -7.03
N GLU A 206 -29.72 9.62 -7.72
CA GLU A 206 -30.88 10.33 -7.14
C GLU A 206 -31.41 9.65 -5.88
N GLU A 207 -31.32 8.31 -5.79
CA GLU A 207 -31.69 7.58 -4.60
C GLU A 207 -30.72 7.86 -3.44
N ALA A 208 -29.40 7.88 -3.70
CA ALA A 208 -28.40 8.25 -2.70
C ALA A 208 -28.62 9.68 -2.16
N LEU A 209 -29.08 10.60 -3.00
CA LEU A 209 -29.41 11.98 -2.58
C LEU A 209 -30.55 12.05 -1.57
N LYS A 210 -31.47 11.09 -1.54
CA LYS A 210 -32.56 11.04 -0.53
C LYS A 210 -32.04 10.65 0.87
N HIS A 211 -30.88 9.95 0.91
CA HIS A 211 -30.23 9.51 2.14
C HIS A 211 -28.99 10.34 2.50
N LEU A 212 -28.84 11.51 1.88
CA LEU A 212 -27.64 12.34 2.07
C LEU A 212 -27.48 12.87 3.51
N ASN A 213 -28.55 12.87 4.31
CA ASN A 213 -28.53 13.17 5.73
C ASN A 213 -27.62 12.21 6.54
N GLU A 214 -27.41 10.97 6.06
CA GLU A 214 -26.53 9.98 6.70
C GLU A 214 -25.05 10.41 6.71
N VAL A 215 -24.64 11.31 5.81
CA VAL A 215 -23.32 11.93 5.81
C VAL A 215 -22.96 12.57 7.16
N SER A 216 -23.97 13.01 7.93
CA SER A 216 -23.77 13.60 9.25
C SER A 216 -23.08 12.66 10.27
N HIS A 217 -23.12 11.35 10.06
CA HIS A 217 -22.56 10.36 10.97
C HIS A 217 -21.04 10.24 10.86
N ALA A 218 -20.46 10.47 9.65
CA ALA A 218 -19.01 10.43 9.41
C ALA A 218 -18.63 11.26 8.18
N PRO A 219 -17.42 11.84 8.13
CA PRO A 219 -16.95 12.51 6.93
C PRO A 219 -16.90 11.54 5.75
N CYS A 220 -17.48 11.95 4.62
CA CYS A 220 -17.45 11.24 3.34
C CYS A 220 -16.63 12.01 2.32
N LEU A 221 -15.94 11.29 1.43
CA LEU A 221 -15.21 11.87 0.31
C LEU A 221 -16.07 11.83 -0.95
N PHE A 222 -16.39 13.03 -1.46
CA PHE A 222 -17.06 13.23 -2.75
C PHE A 222 -16.05 13.74 -3.78
N GLN A 223 -16.15 13.23 -5.01
CA GLN A 223 -15.37 13.74 -6.15
C GLN A 223 -16.28 13.93 -7.35
N GLU A 224 -15.93 14.86 -8.24
CA GLU A 224 -16.59 14.93 -9.55
C GLU A 224 -16.30 13.66 -10.34
N ALA A 225 -17.29 13.14 -11.04
CA ALA A 225 -17.10 12.02 -11.95
C ALA A 225 -16.28 12.49 -13.17
N ILE A 226 -15.19 11.76 -13.48
CA ILE A 226 -14.34 12.07 -14.63
C ILE A 226 -14.76 11.18 -15.81
N PRO A 227 -15.31 11.77 -16.91
CA PRO A 227 -15.57 11.06 -18.14
C PRO A 227 -14.25 10.57 -18.75
N LYS A 228 -13.97 9.29 -18.58
CA LYS A 228 -12.71 8.66 -18.98
C LYS A 228 -12.94 7.65 -20.11
N LYS A 229 -11.90 7.40 -20.92
CA LYS A 229 -11.84 6.32 -21.91
C LYS A 229 -11.14 5.07 -21.38
N ALA A 230 -10.27 5.23 -20.39
CA ALA A 230 -9.58 4.12 -19.72
C ALA A 230 -9.13 4.56 -18.32
N ASP A 231 -8.87 3.62 -17.43
CA ASP A 231 -8.04 3.83 -16.26
C ASP A 231 -6.59 3.53 -16.60
N ILE A 232 -5.66 4.32 -16.07
CA ILE A 232 -4.23 4.08 -16.23
C ILE A 232 -3.66 3.68 -14.88
N ARG A 233 -3.08 2.48 -14.84
CA ARG A 233 -2.28 2.00 -13.71
C ARG A 233 -0.82 2.26 -14.00
N ALA A 234 -0.20 3.21 -13.29
CA ALA A 234 1.21 3.56 -13.40
C ALA A 234 1.96 2.99 -12.19
N THR A 235 2.69 1.89 -12.37
CA THR A 235 3.55 1.30 -11.33
C THR A 235 4.92 1.95 -11.39
N VAL A 236 5.30 2.61 -10.31
CA VAL A 236 6.60 3.28 -10.15
C VAL A 236 7.54 2.39 -9.37
N VAL A 237 8.76 2.19 -9.89
CA VAL A 237 9.86 1.47 -9.24
C VAL A 237 11.13 2.32 -9.38
N GLY A 238 11.59 2.95 -8.31
CA GLY A 238 12.67 3.92 -8.35
C GLY A 238 12.35 5.10 -9.28
N ASP A 239 13.11 5.20 -10.36
CA ASP A 239 12.95 6.26 -11.38
C ASP A 239 12.15 5.79 -12.61
N LYS A 240 11.67 4.56 -12.65
CA LYS A 240 10.95 3.99 -13.79
C LYS A 240 9.44 3.95 -13.55
N ILE A 241 8.69 4.11 -14.63
CA ILE A 241 7.22 4.04 -14.63
C ILE A 241 6.80 2.97 -15.64
N PHE A 242 6.04 1.98 -15.16
CA PHE A 242 5.42 0.93 -15.96
C PHE A 242 3.92 1.21 -16.00
N ALA A 243 3.42 1.71 -17.10
CA ALA A 243 2.03 2.13 -17.20
C ALA A 243 1.22 1.22 -18.12
N HIS A 244 -0.01 0.92 -17.71
CA HIS A 244 -0.98 0.14 -18.45
C HIS A 244 -2.31 0.87 -18.53
N ALA A 245 -2.89 0.91 -19.73
CA ALA A 245 -4.26 1.33 -19.96
C ALA A 245 -5.19 0.14 -19.75
N ILE A 246 -6.12 0.29 -18.81
CA ILE A 246 -7.11 -0.73 -18.44
C ILE A 246 -8.43 -0.38 -19.13
N ALA A 247 -9.01 -1.32 -19.89
CA ALA A 247 -10.24 -1.14 -20.63
C ALA A 247 -11.48 -1.12 -19.71
N SER A 248 -11.48 -0.26 -18.70
CA SER A 248 -12.52 -0.18 -17.66
C SER A 248 -13.90 0.22 -18.21
N GLN A 249 -13.94 0.84 -19.37
CA GLN A 249 -15.18 1.26 -20.03
C GLN A 249 -15.83 0.16 -20.85
N SER A 250 -15.22 -1.03 -20.94
CA SER A 250 -15.73 -2.15 -21.72
C SER A 250 -16.88 -2.93 -21.05
N LYS A 251 -17.03 -2.81 -19.72
CA LYS A 251 -18.08 -3.48 -18.95
C LYS A 251 -18.75 -2.51 -17.99
N THR A 252 -20.05 -2.61 -17.82
CA THR A 252 -20.85 -1.69 -16.98
C THR A 252 -20.38 -1.66 -15.51
N ALA A 253 -19.97 -2.80 -14.96
CA ALA A 253 -19.54 -2.89 -13.56
C ALA A 253 -18.23 -2.15 -13.32
N SER A 254 -17.31 -2.09 -14.30
CA SER A 254 -15.97 -1.49 -14.17
C SER A 254 -15.89 0.00 -14.53
N VAL A 255 -16.97 0.58 -15.08
CA VAL A 255 -16.98 1.99 -15.55
C VAL A 255 -16.54 2.97 -14.46
N THR A 256 -17.01 2.79 -13.24
CA THR A 256 -16.70 3.66 -12.11
C THR A 256 -15.43 3.23 -11.38
N ASP A 257 -15.28 1.92 -11.17
CA ASP A 257 -14.14 1.31 -10.46
C ASP A 257 -13.74 0.02 -11.16
N PHE A 258 -12.55 0.00 -11.78
CA PHE A 258 -12.08 -1.16 -12.57
C PHE A 258 -11.88 -2.42 -11.72
N ARG A 259 -11.67 -2.29 -10.41
CA ARG A 259 -11.46 -3.40 -9.47
C ARG A 259 -12.67 -4.30 -9.31
N ARG A 260 -13.85 -3.87 -9.78
CA ARG A 260 -15.08 -4.68 -9.78
C ARG A 260 -15.07 -5.81 -10.83
N GLU A 261 -14.09 -5.80 -11.73
CA GLU A 261 -13.95 -6.79 -12.80
C GLU A 261 -12.50 -7.28 -12.88
N ILE A 262 -12.31 -8.59 -12.78
CA ILE A 262 -10.98 -9.21 -12.71
C ILE A 262 -10.35 -9.33 -14.10
N ASP A 263 -11.16 -9.61 -15.14
CA ASP A 263 -10.70 -9.96 -16.49
C ASP A 263 -10.81 -8.78 -17.49
N LEU A 264 -10.38 -7.60 -17.08
CA LEU A 264 -10.30 -6.48 -18.00
C LEU A 264 -9.05 -6.59 -18.87
N ALA A 265 -9.21 -6.28 -20.17
CA ALA A 265 -8.08 -6.12 -21.06
C ALA A 265 -7.24 -4.92 -20.61
N SER A 266 -5.93 -5.07 -20.68
CA SER A 266 -4.98 -4.00 -20.44
C SER A 266 -3.91 -4.05 -21.54
N GLU A 267 -3.35 -2.89 -21.84
CA GLU A 267 -2.25 -2.72 -22.80
C GLU A 267 -1.22 -1.75 -22.24
N THR A 268 0.02 -1.82 -22.69
CA THR A 268 1.05 -0.87 -22.34
C THR A 268 0.62 0.54 -22.72
N PHE A 269 0.96 1.50 -21.87
CA PHE A 269 0.63 2.91 -22.10
C PHE A 269 1.90 3.77 -22.04
N ASP A 270 2.14 4.55 -23.11
CA ASP A 270 3.23 5.51 -23.13
C ASP A 270 2.91 6.68 -22.19
N PHE A 271 3.46 6.60 -20.98
CA PHE A 271 3.18 7.59 -19.95
C PHE A 271 3.91 8.89 -20.27
N PRO A 272 3.21 10.04 -20.38
CA PRO A 272 3.82 11.32 -20.79
C PRO A 272 4.96 11.72 -19.85
N GLU A 273 6.12 12.06 -20.42
CA GLU A 273 7.36 12.35 -19.67
C GLU A 273 7.17 13.48 -18.64
N GLU A 274 6.49 14.57 -19.00
CA GLU A 274 6.24 15.69 -18.10
C GLU A 274 5.41 15.27 -16.88
N THR A 275 4.32 14.52 -17.11
CA THR A 275 3.48 13.98 -16.02
C THR A 275 4.27 12.97 -15.20
N GLY A 276 5.09 12.14 -15.85
CA GLY A 276 5.96 11.18 -15.20
C GLY A 276 6.97 11.82 -14.27
N ASN A 277 7.69 12.83 -14.73
CA ASN A 277 8.64 13.58 -13.92
C ASN A 277 7.95 14.26 -12.72
N THR A 278 6.75 14.78 -12.92
CA THR A 278 5.94 15.38 -11.85
C THR A 278 5.55 14.33 -10.80
N LEU A 279 5.08 13.16 -11.23
CA LEU A 279 4.73 12.04 -10.35
C LEU A 279 5.94 11.56 -9.55
N LEU A 280 7.07 11.33 -10.20
CA LEU A 280 8.32 10.90 -9.56
C LEU A 280 8.78 11.92 -8.51
N ASN A 281 8.74 13.21 -8.80
CA ASN A 281 9.09 14.25 -7.85
C ASN A 281 8.17 14.27 -6.63
N MET A 282 6.86 14.04 -6.82
CA MET A 282 5.90 13.93 -5.73
C MET A 282 6.22 12.71 -4.84
N LEU A 283 6.40 11.52 -5.42
CA LEU A 283 6.73 10.29 -4.67
C LEU A 283 8.07 10.41 -3.94
N LYS A 284 9.09 10.98 -4.58
CA LYS A 284 10.38 11.26 -3.93
C LYS A 284 10.24 12.22 -2.73
N SER A 285 9.36 13.21 -2.82
CA SER A 285 9.10 14.12 -1.69
C SER A 285 8.47 13.40 -0.50
N TRP A 286 7.78 12.29 -0.73
CA TRP A 286 7.25 11.39 0.31
C TRP A 286 8.27 10.36 0.80
N GLY A 287 9.41 10.23 0.10
CA GLY A 287 10.42 9.19 0.39
C GLY A 287 10.02 7.80 -0.09
N MET A 288 9.18 7.73 -1.14
CA MET A 288 8.69 6.48 -1.71
C MET A 288 9.54 6.08 -2.91
N GLU A 289 9.95 4.81 -2.93
CA GLU A 289 10.67 4.16 -4.03
C GLU A 289 9.74 3.28 -4.89
N PHE A 290 8.56 2.96 -4.36
CA PHE A 290 7.53 2.17 -5.04
C PHE A 290 6.16 2.80 -4.81
N ALA A 291 5.33 2.85 -5.85
CA ALA A 291 3.90 3.13 -5.75
C ALA A 291 3.15 2.62 -6.98
N ALA A 292 1.93 2.13 -6.77
CA ALA A 292 0.98 1.83 -7.83
C ALA A 292 -0.04 2.98 -7.90
N CYS A 293 0.09 3.82 -8.92
CA CYS A 293 -0.67 5.07 -9.07
C CYS A 293 -1.81 4.91 -10.06
N ASP A 294 -2.98 5.43 -9.70
CA ASP A 294 -4.17 5.38 -10.54
C ASP A 294 -4.52 6.74 -11.13
N PHE A 295 -4.77 6.75 -12.45
CA PHE A 295 -5.18 7.90 -13.20
C PHE A 295 -6.40 7.58 -14.08
N ALA A 296 -7.21 8.59 -14.37
CA ALA A 296 -8.13 8.55 -15.50
C ALA A 296 -7.44 9.07 -16.76
N LEU A 297 -7.60 8.37 -17.88
CA LEU A 297 -7.33 8.92 -19.20
C LEU A 297 -8.64 9.47 -19.76
N THR A 298 -8.77 10.79 -19.84
CA THR A 298 -9.97 11.44 -20.30
C THR A 298 -10.16 11.30 -21.82
N LYS A 299 -11.35 11.64 -22.34
CA LYS A 299 -11.66 11.59 -23.78
C LYS A 299 -10.80 12.55 -24.61
N ASP A 300 -10.29 13.60 -24.01
CA ASP A 300 -9.38 14.60 -24.58
C ASP A 300 -7.89 14.34 -24.23
N ASP A 301 -7.55 13.12 -23.93
CA ASP A 301 -6.18 12.60 -23.70
C ASP A 301 -5.44 13.23 -22.51
N ARG A 302 -6.15 13.82 -21.55
CA ARG A 302 -5.53 14.28 -20.31
C ARG A 302 -5.50 13.18 -19.26
N LEU A 303 -4.42 13.14 -18.49
CA LEU A 303 -4.32 12.31 -17.28
C LEU A 303 -4.83 13.09 -16.07
N VAL A 304 -5.71 12.46 -15.28
CA VAL A 304 -6.23 12.98 -14.01
C VAL A 304 -5.85 11.99 -12.91
N PHE A 305 -5.03 12.41 -11.98
CA PHE A 305 -4.56 11.61 -10.86
C PHE A 305 -5.69 11.32 -9.87
N PHE A 306 -5.81 10.07 -9.44
CA PHE A 306 -6.77 9.65 -8.43
C PHE A 306 -6.11 9.35 -7.08
N GLU A 307 -5.13 8.45 -7.06
CA GLU A 307 -4.46 8.00 -5.84
C GLU A 307 -3.11 7.34 -6.16
N ALA A 308 -2.26 7.22 -5.13
CA ALA A 308 -1.03 6.46 -5.15
C ALA A 308 -1.06 5.46 -4.00
N ASN A 309 -1.11 4.17 -4.33
CA ASN A 309 -1.01 3.09 -3.34
C ASN A 309 0.45 2.68 -3.22
N VAL A 310 1.09 3.03 -2.10
CA VAL A 310 2.52 2.82 -1.87
C VAL A 310 2.88 1.36 -1.54
N THR A 311 1.86 0.51 -1.32
CA THR A 311 1.98 -0.95 -1.18
C THR A 311 1.16 -1.70 -2.23
N GLY A 312 0.77 -1.02 -3.33
CA GLY A 312 -0.17 -1.52 -4.31
C GLY A 312 0.24 -2.81 -5.02
N ASN A 313 -0.75 -3.59 -5.45
CA ASN A 313 -0.55 -4.84 -6.17
C ASN A 313 -0.19 -4.59 -7.63
N TRP A 314 0.76 -5.39 -8.17
CA TRP A 314 1.31 -5.25 -9.52
C TRP A 314 1.47 -6.57 -10.29
N LEU A 315 1.53 -7.75 -9.61
CA LEU A 315 1.75 -9.05 -10.30
C LEU A 315 0.68 -9.39 -11.34
N TRP A 316 -0.53 -8.90 -11.19
CA TRP A 316 -1.59 -9.09 -12.17
C TRP A 316 -1.33 -8.39 -13.52
N LEU A 317 -0.36 -7.47 -13.56
CA LEU A 317 0.15 -6.82 -14.77
C LEU A 317 1.43 -7.48 -15.29
N GLU A 318 2.10 -8.29 -14.47
CA GLU A 318 3.33 -8.98 -14.84
C GLU A 318 3.05 -9.98 -15.97
N GLY A 319 3.92 -10.02 -16.97
CA GLY A 319 3.77 -10.90 -18.12
C GLY A 319 2.70 -10.45 -19.12
N LYS A 320 1.96 -9.38 -18.85
CA LYS A 320 1.14 -8.70 -19.85
C LYS A 320 2.04 -7.69 -20.57
N ASP A 321 2.17 -7.82 -21.88
CA ASP A 321 2.85 -6.85 -22.75
C ASP A 321 4.34 -6.59 -22.44
N ASN A 322 5.03 -7.57 -21.86
CA ASN A 322 6.48 -7.52 -21.64
C ASN A 322 6.96 -6.38 -20.71
N HIS A 323 6.16 -6.01 -19.71
CA HIS A 323 6.56 -5.07 -18.66
C HIS A 323 7.19 -5.82 -17.47
N PRO A 324 8.52 -5.77 -17.33
CA PRO A 324 9.24 -6.54 -16.32
C PRO A 324 9.30 -5.77 -14.98
N ILE A 325 8.15 -5.61 -14.32
CA ILE A 325 8.05 -4.88 -13.04
C ILE A 325 8.84 -5.62 -11.96
N LEU A 326 8.69 -6.96 -11.91
CA LEU A 326 9.44 -7.82 -10.99
C LEU A 326 10.95 -7.70 -11.20
N ASP A 327 11.40 -7.79 -12.45
CA ASP A 327 12.83 -7.67 -12.77
C ASP A 327 13.39 -6.33 -12.34
N GLU A 328 12.65 -5.25 -12.50
CA GLU A 328 13.09 -3.91 -12.07
C GLU A 328 13.15 -3.78 -10.54
N ILE A 329 12.14 -4.28 -9.82
CA ILE A 329 12.16 -4.33 -8.35
C ILE A 329 13.40 -5.09 -7.87
N VAL A 330 13.62 -6.28 -8.42
CA VAL A 330 14.75 -7.12 -8.04
C VAL A 330 16.09 -6.49 -8.44
N ALA A 331 16.20 -5.88 -9.62
CA ALA A 331 17.41 -5.18 -10.05
C ALA A 331 17.76 -4.02 -9.12
N LEU A 332 16.76 -3.21 -8.74
CA LEU A 332 16.94 -2.08 -7.83
C LEU A 332 17.39 -2.55 -6.44
N LEU A 333 16.72 -3.55 -5.87
CA LEU A 333 17.08 -4.13 -4.57
C LEU A 333 18.48 -4.76 -4.60
N SER A 334 18.77 -5.61 -5.61
CA SER A 334 20.05 -6.31 -5.76
C SER A 334 21.23 -5.34 -5.95
N SER A 335 21.00 -4.20 -6.59
CA SER A 335 22.02 -3.16 -6.75
C SER A 335 22.55 -2.64 -5.41
N LYS A 336 21.74 -2.71 -4.34
CA LYS A 336 22.07 -2.24 -2.98
C LYS A 336 22.73 -3.31 -2.12
N LEU A 337 22.74 -4.57 -2.58
CA LEU A 337 23.35 -5.68 -1.86
C LEU A 337 24.85 -5.87 -2.20
N ASN A 338 25.31 -5.23 -3.26
CA ASN A 338 26.69 -5.33 -3.74
C ASN A 338 27.59 -4.16 -3.29
N THR A 339 27.05 -3.23 -2.50
CA THR A 339 27.76 -2.11 -1.87
C THR A 339 28.10 -2.44 -0.43
#